data_8623aecae5c86b3c4da41260a76bfe17
#
_entry.id   8623aecae5c86b3c4da41260a76bfe17
#
_cell.length_a   1.000
_cell.length_b   1.000
_cell.length_c   1.000
_cell.angle_alpha   90.00
_cell.angle_beta   90.00
_cell.angle_gamma   90.00
#
_symmetry.space_group_name_H-M   'P 1'
#
loop_
_entity.id
_entity.type
_entity.pdbx_description
1 polymer ?
#
loop_
_entity_poly.entity_id
_entity_poly.type
_entity_poly.pdbx_seq_one_letter_code
_entity_poly.pdbx_strand_id
1 'polypeptide(L)'
;MRRKHDWLRETYRKSLEKIPERPVAHRTLSNIAPDPLYTPEDIGVLDPEYEEKRGFPGEFPYTRGVYGSMYRSKLWTMRMFAGFGTAEQTNERFKKLLKAGQTGLSVAFDLPTLMGYDSDHPLSKGEVGKCGVAVSSLADMEILFEGINLEEVTTSMTINSPANAIWAMYLAVAKKKGYDWKKLGGTIQNDILKEFIAQKEFIFPPEPSVKLVIDTFEWGPKNVPKWNFISVSGYHIREAGSTAAQELA
;
A
#
# COMPACT_ATOMS: atom_id res chain seq x y z
N MET A 1 -23.97 -16.51 -22.82
CA MET A 1 -22.56 -16.25 -23.14
C MET A 1 -22.38 -14.75 -23.25
N ARG A 2 -21.62 -14.15 -22.32
CA ARG A 2 -21.30 -12.72 -22.31
C ARG A 2 -20.30 -12.42 -23.44
N ARG A 3 -20.48 -11.31 -24.14
CA ARG A 3 -19.65 -10.93 -25.29
C ARG A 3 -18.81 -9.69 -24.99
N LYS A 4 -17.73 -9.47 -25.75
CA LYS A 4 -16.88 -8.27 -25.69
C LYS A 4 -17.70 -6.97 -25.74
N HIS A 5 -18.74 -6.93 -26.60
CA HIS A 5 -19.61 -5.75 -26.70
C HIS A 5 -20.36 -5.44 -25.38
N ASP A 6 -20.85 -6.47 -24.68
CA ASP A 6 -21.56 -6.28 -23.41
C ASP A 6 -20.60 -5.78 -22.32
N TRP A 7 -19.40 -6.34 -22.27
CA TRP A 7 -18.35 -5.86 -21.36
C TRP A 7 -17.96 -4.41 -21.64
N LEU A 8 -17.78 -4.02 -22.91
CA LEU A 8 -17.48 -2.63 -23.29
C LEU A 8 -18.54 -1.66 -22.79
N ARG A 9 -19.82 -2.03 -22.96
CA ARG A 9 -20.97 -1.19 -22.57
C ARG A 9 -21.16 -1.11 -21.06
N GLU A 10 -21.03 -2.23 -20.36
CA GLU A 10 -21.45 -2.35 -18.97
C GLU A 10 -20.31 -2.16 -17.98
N THR A 11 -19.17 -2.79 -18.21
CA THR A 11 -18.07 -2.79 -17.26
C THR A 11 -17.01 -1.73 -17.58
N TYR A 12 -16.55 -1.74 -18.84
CA TYR A 12 -15.51 -0.79 -19.27
C TYR A 12 -16.01 0.65 -19.19
N ARG A 13 -17.15 0.96 -19.80
CA ARG A 13 -17.72 2.32 -19.80
C ARG A 13 -18.00 2.83 -18.39
N LYS A 14 -18.60 2.00 -17.53
CA LYS A 14 -18.83 2.38 -16.12
C LYS A 14 -17.53 2.59 -15.34
N SER A 15 -16.46 1.88 -15.69
CA SER A 15 -15.16 2.12 -15.06
C SER A 15 -14.58 3.48 -15.44
N LEU A 16 -14.80 3.92 -16.69
CA LEU A 16 -14.35 5.24 -17.17
C LEU A 16 -15.13 6.41 -16.58
N GLU A 17 -16.39 6.20 -16.19
CA GLU A 17 -17.18 7.20 -15.44
C GLU A 17 -16.58 7.50 -14.07
N LYS A 18 -15.92 6.50 -13.45
CA LYS A 18 -15.24 6.66 -12.16
C LYS A 18 -13.82 7.21 -12.31
N ILE A 19 -13.07 6.67 -13.25
CA ILE A 19 -11.68 7.06 -13.53
C ILE A 19 -11.50 7.06 -15.05
N PRO A 20 -11.45 8.23 -15.71
CA PRO A 20 -11.27 8.32 -17.15
C PRO A 20 -9.93 7.74 -17.59
N GLU A 21 -9.80 7.41 -18.86
CA GLU A 21 -8.51 7.02 -19.44
C GLU A 21 -7.49 8.15 -19.27
N ARG A 22 -6.24 7.76 -19.11
CA ARG A 22 -5.13 8.73 -19.08
C ARG A 22 -5.08 9.49 -20.41
N PRO A 23 -4.78 10.80 -20.38
CA PRO A 23 -4.72 11.63 -21.59
C PRO A 23 -3.45 11.34 -22.42
N VAL A 24 -3.28 10.07 -22.82
CA VAL A 24 -2.17 9.61 -23.65
C VAL A 24 -2.70 8.91 -24.88
N ALA A 25 -2.01 9.05 -26.02
CA ALA A 25 -2.37 8.33 -27.21
C ALA A 25 -2.02 6.84 -27.05
N HIS A 26 -3.05 6.00 -26.96
CA HIS A 26 -2.86 4.55 -26.95
C HIS A 26 -2.61 4.07 -28.37
N ARG A 27 -1.34 4.04 -28.80
CA ARG A 27 -0.92 3.61 -30.13
C ARG A 27 0.32 2.74 -30.06
N THR A 28 0.41 1.77 -30.96
CA THR A 28 1.66 1.00 -31.17
C THR A 28 2.72 1.87 -31.84
N LEU A 29 3.95 1.37 -31.89
CA LEU A 29 5.03 2.04 -32.65
C LEU A 29 4.70 2.17 -34.14
N SER A 30 3.86 1.28 -34.70
CA SER A 30 3.35 1.35 -36.06
C SER A 30 2.12 2.25 -36.22
N ASN A 31 1.83 3.09 -35.22
CA ASN A 31 0.72 4.03 -35.19
C ASN A 31 -0.69 3.40 -35.26
N ILE A 32 -0.83 2.12 -34.91
CA ILE A 32 -2.11 1.41 -34.82
C ILE A 32 -2.72 1.70 -33.46
N ALA A 33 -4.01 2.06 -33.41
CA ALA A 33 -4.76 2.22 -32.15
C ALA A 33 -5.34 0.85 -31.75
N PRO A 34 -4.81 0.20 -30.69
CA PRO A 34 -5.35 -1.07 -30.23
C PRO A 34 -6.66 -0.85 -29.47
N ASP A 35 -7.56 -1.80 -29.61
CA ASP A 35 -8.75 -1.88 -28.75
C ASP A 35 -8.38 -2.05 -27.26
N PRO A 36 -9.26 -1.67 -26.36
CA PRO A 36 -9.06 -1.88 -24.93
C PRO A 36 -8.87 -3.35 -24.55
N LEU A 37 -9.46 -4.25 -25.33
CA LEU A 37 -9.43 -5.69 -25.10
C LEU A 37 -9.51 -6.44 -26.41
N TYR A 38 -8.76 -7.52 -26.53
CA TYR A 38 -8.92 -8.53 -27.55
C TYR A 38 -9.38 -9.85 -26.96
N THR A 39 -10.33 -10.50 -27.63
CA THR A 39 -10.95 -11.76 -27.23
C THR A 39 -10.91 -12.73 -28.41
N PRO A 40 -11.22 -14.01 -28.25
CA PRO A 40 -11.37 -14.93 -29.39
C PRO A 40 -12.34 -14.47 -30.48
N GLU A 41 -13.37 -13.69 -30.12
CA GLU A 41 -14.32 -13.11 -31.11
C GLU A 41 -13.63 -12.23 -32.15
N ASP A 42 -12.56 -11.53 -31.79
CA ASP A 42 -11.83 -10.63 -32.70
C ASP A 42 -11.13 -11.37 -33.85
N ILE A 43 -10.93 -12.67 -33.68
CA ILE A 43 -10.37 -13.56 -34.71
C ILE A 43 -11.38 -14.60 -35.21
N GLY A 44 -12.67 -14.35 -34.95
CA GLY A 44 -13.77 -15.21 -35.43
C GLY A 44 -13.88 -16.55 -34.70
N VAL A 45 -13.25 -16.71 -33.54
CA VAL A 45 -13.31 -17.93 -32.73
C VAL A 45 -14.37 -17.75 -31.63
N LEU A 46 -15.29 -18.70 -31.54
CA LEU A 46 -16.21 -18.82 -30.43
C LEU A 46 -15.59 -19.75 -29.39
N ASP A 47 -15.25 -19.21 -28.22
CA ASP A 47 -14.75 -19.97 -27.06
C ASP A 47 -15.84 -19.99 -25.98
N PRO A 48 -16.62 -21.10 -25.86
CA PRO A 48 -17.69 -21.18 -24.85
C PRO A 48 -17.20 -21.09 -23.41
N GLU A 49 -15.95 -21.46 -23.16
CA GLU A 49 -15.35 -21.50 -21.84
C GLU A 49 -14.64 -20.19 -21.47
N TYR A 50 -14.58 -19.22 -22.41
CA TYR A 50 -13.86 -17.97 -22.21
C TYR A 50 -14.36 -17.21 -20.99
N GLU A 51 -15.69 -17.08 -20.85
CA GLU A 51 -16.31 -16.36 -19.73
C GLU A 51 -16.01 -17.03 -18.38
N GLU A 52 -16.11 -18.34 -18.32
CA GLU A 52 -15.91 -19.13 -17.09
C GLU A 52 -14.43 -19.21 -16.68
N LYS A 53 -13.56 -19.51 -17.64
CA LYS A 53 -12.13 -19.78 -17.36
C LYS A 53 -11.27 -18.53 -17.37
N ARG A 54 -11.57 -17.55 -18.18
CA ARG A 54 -10.75 -16.32 -18.35
C ARG A 54 -11.48 -15.07 -17.91
N GLY A 55 -12.76 -14.92 -18.26
CA GLY A 55 -13.57 -13.76 -17.97
C GLY A 55 -13.07 -12.47 -18.62
N PHE A 56 -13.70 -11.38 -18.24
CA PHE A 56 -13.39 -10.04 -18.72
C PHE A 56 -12.71 -9.21 -17.61
N PRO A 57 -11.88 -8.22 -17.95
CA PRO A 57 -11.29 -7.34 -16.96
C PRO A 57 -12.35 -6.69 -16.05
N GLY A 58 -12.12 -6.68 -14.74
CA GLY A 58 -13.06 -6.14 -13.76
C GLY A 58 -14.25 -7.04 -13.41
N GLU A 59 -14.29 -8.26 -13.97
CA GLU A 59 -15.35 -9.25 -13.72
C GLU A 59 -14.78 -10.58 -13.22
N PHE A 60 -15.59 -11.33 -12.47
CA PHE A 60 -15.22 -12.69 -12.06
C PHE A 60 -14.90 -13.55 -13.29
N PRO A 61 -13.88 -14.41 -13.25
CA PRO A 61 -13.01 -14.81 -12.15
C PRO A 61 -11.79 -13.91 -11.89
N TYR A 62 -11.75 -12.69 -12.43
CA TYR A 62 -10.70 -11.68 -12.24
C TYR A 62 -9.30 -12.08 -12.75
N THR A 63 -9.19 -13.05 -13.63
CA THR A 63 -7.91 -13.50 -14.22
C THR A 63 -7.21 -12.40 -15.02
N ARG A 64 -7.96 -11.38 -15.46
CA ARG A 64 -7.48 -10.19 -16.18
C ARG A 64 -7.44 -8.94 -15.30
N GLY A 65 -7.48 -9.11 -13.99
CA GLY A 65 -7.42 -8.05 -13.00
C GLY A 65 -8.79 -7.49 -12.59
N VAL A 66 -8.77 -6.76 -11.48
CA VAL A 66 -9.98 -6.25 -10.79
C VAL A 66 -10.53 -4.96 -11.39
N TYR A 67 -9.81 -4.32 -12.31
CA TYR A 67 -10.21 -3.05 -12.91
C TYR A 67 -10.65 -3.22 -14.36
N GLY A 68 -11.88 -2.76 -14.70
CA GLY A 68 -12.42 -2.85 -16.05
C GLY A 68 -11.55 -2.14 -17.11
N SER A 69 -10.99 -0.97 -16.78
CA SER A 69 -10.12 -0.21 -17.69
C SER A 69 -8.65 -0.64 -17.65
N MET A 70 -8.29 -1.59 -16.79
CA MET A 70 -6.91 -2.04 -16.58
C MET A 70 -5.95 -0.85 -16.39
N TYR A 71 -4.82 -0.83 -17.10
CA TYR A 71 -3.82 0.26 -17.01
C TYR A 71 -4.08 1.43 -17.97
N ARG A 72 -5.20 1.44 -18.69
CA ARG A 72 -5.55 2.58 -19.56
C ARG A 72 -5.95 3.81 -18.74
N SER A 73 -6.63 3.61 -17.60
CA SER A 73 -7.04 4.71 -16.70
C SER A 73 -5.98 5.01 -15.64
N LYS A 74 -5.48 4.00 -14.95
CA LYS A 74 -4.51 4.20 -13.86
C LYS A 74 -3.41 3.14 -13.94
N LEU A 75 -2.16 3.58 -13.87
CA LEU A 75 -1.02 2.69 -13.68
C LEU A 75 -0.99 2.17 -12.24
N TRP A 76 -0.19 1.13 -12.02
CA TRP A 76 0.12 0.66 -10.68
C TRP A 76 0.78 1.74 -9.83
N THR A 77 0.67 1.66 -8.52
CA THR A 77 1.36 2.55 -7.61
C THR A 77 2.87 2.26 -7.65
N MET A 78 3.64 3.28 -8.01
CA MET A 78 5.10 3.23 -7.93
C MET A 78 5.51 3.59 -6.50
N ARG A 79 6.13 2.64 -5.79
CA ARG A 79 6.45 2.78 -4.37
C ARG A 79 7.75 2.05 -4.04
N MET A 80 8.76 2.79 -3.60
CA MET A 80 10.00 2.25 -3.10
C MET A 80 10.02 2.30 -1.57
N PHE A 81 10.46 1.22 -0.94
CA PHE A 81 10.73 1.18 0.50
C PHE A 81 11.94 2.06 0.81
N ALA A 82 11.78 3.06 1.66
CA ALA A 82 12.81 4.03 1.96
C ALA A 82 12.68 4.57 3.39
N GLY A 83 13.81 4.78 4.02
CA GLY A 83 13.98 5.34 5.35
C GLY A 83 15.42 5.10 5.82
N PHE A 84 16.05 6.14 6.35
CA PHE A 84 17.39 6.07 6.97
C PHE A 84 17.68 7.35 7.75
N GLY A 85 18.50 7.24 8.74
CA GLY A 85 19.00 8.41 9.50
C GLY A 85 17.88 9.19 10.18
N THR A 86 17.90 10.50 10.00
CA THR A 86 16.92 11.41 10.59
C THR A 86 15.66 11.56 9.74
N ALA A 87 14.63 12.16 10.32
CA ALA A 87 13.40 12.49 9.63
C ALA A 87 13.63 13.44 8.42
N GLU A 88 14.57 14.40 8.54
CA GLU A 88 14.94 15.34 7.48
C GLU A 88 15.58 14.60 6.30
N GLN A 89 16.54 13.73 6.55
CA GLN A 89 17.21 12.96 5.50
C GLN A 89 16.24 12.08 4.74
N THR A 90 15.33 11.43 5.45
CA THR A 90 14.30 10.60 4.82
C THR A 90 13.25 11.45 4.09
N ASN A 91 12.86 12.62 4.61
CA ASN A 91 11.97 13.55 3.91
C ASN A 91 12.57 13.99 2.57
N GLU A 92 13.86 14.37 2.54
CA GLU A 92 14.55 14.70 1.29
C GLU A 92 14.51 13.53 0.30
N ARG A 93 14.73 12.29 0.78
CA ARG A 93 14.63 11.08 -0.04
C ARG A 93 13.24 10.90 -0.60
N PHE A 94 12.19 11.04 0.20
CA PHE A 94 10.80 10.96 -0.25
C PHE A 94 10.49 11.99 -1.34
N LYS A 95 10.89 13.24 -1.15
CA LYS A 95 10.72 14.28 -2.17
C LYS A 95 11.44 13.96 -3.49
N LYS A 96 12.67 13.42 -3.42
CA LYS A 96 13.40 12.96 -4.62
C LYS A 96 12.67 11.82 -5.34
N LEU A 97 12.14 10.85 -4.60
CA LEU A 97 11.40 9.73 -5.16
C LEU A 97 10.09 10.19 -5.82
N LEU A 98 9.33 11.06 -5.18
CA LEU A 98 8.11 11.66 -5.75
C LEU A 98 8.41 12.46 -7.02
N LYS A 99 9.47 13.27 -7.01
CA LYS A 99 9.94 14.01 -8.19
C LYS A 99 10.37 13.08 -9.34
N ALA A 100 10.87 11.89 -9.00
CA ALA A 100 11.25 10.86 -9.99
C ALA A 100 10.04 10.05 -10.51
N GLY A 101 8.81 10.37 -10.10
CA GLY A 101 7.59 9.75 -10.62
C GLY A 101 6.97 8.68 -9.73
N GLN A 102 7.42 8.52 -8.49
CA GLN A 102 6.69 7.68 -7.53
C GLN A 102 5.31 8.27 -7.21
N THR A 103 4.35 7.39 -6.96
CA THR A 103 2.96 7.74 -6.67
C THR A 103 2.51 7.30 -5.28
N GLY A 104 3.41 6.71 -4.51
CA GLY A 104 3.19 6.32 -3.13
C GLY A 104 4.50 6.24 -2.36
N LEU A 105 4.40 6.25 -1.04
CA LEU A 105 5.53 6.16 -0.12
C LEU A 105 5.47 4.86 0.67
N SER A 106 6.63 4.32 1.02
CA SER A 106 6.76 3.19 1.94
C SER A 106 7.87 3.50 2.92
N VAL A 107 7.52 3.57 4.21
CA VAL A 107 8.42 4.00 5.27
C VAL A 107 9.13 2.81 5.88
N ALA A 108 10.46 2.84 5.88
CA ALA A 108 11.31 1.98 6.69
C ALA A 108 11.62 2.70 8.00
N PHE A 109 11.20 2.16 9.13
CA PHE A 109 11.55 2.65 10.45
C PHE A 109 12.80 1.95 11.00
N ASP A 110 13.56 2.64 11.81
CA ASP A 110 14.73 2.05 12.47
C ASP A 110 14.33 1.10 13.61
N LEU A 111 15.27 0.28 14.05
CA LEU A 111 15.00 -0.72 15.07
C LEU A 111 14.50 -0.12 16.41
N PRO A 112 15.04 0.98 16.93
CA PRO A 112 14.46 1.62 18.11
C PRO A 112 12.99 1.96 17.95
N THR A 113 12.60 2.60 16.83
CA THR A 113 11.20 2.92 16.53
C THR A 113 10.33 1.66 16.46
N LEU A 114 10.79 0.59 15.79
CA LEU A 114 10.08 -0.69 15.70
C LEU A 114 9.88 -1.36 17.06
N MET A 115 10.84 -1.20 17.97
CA MET A 115 10.82 -1.72 19.33
C MET A 115 10.16 -0.79 20.35
N GLY A 116 9.68 0.39 19.92
CA GLY A 116 9.03 1.38 20.79
C GLY A 116 9.97 2.11 21.73
N TYR A 117 11.23 2.24 21.36
CA TYR A 117 12.22 3.03 22.09
C TYR A 117 12.44 4.38 21.43
N ASP A 118 12.63 5.42 22.24
CA ASP A 118 13.11 6.71 21.78
C ASP A 118 14.61 6.63 21.42
N SER A 119 15.05 7.54 20.56
CA SER A 119 16.43 7.54 20.05
C SER A 119 17.51 7.74 21.12
N ASP A 120 17.16 8.38 22.27
CA ASP A 120 18.04 8.60 23.39
C ASP A 120 18.01 7.47 24.44
N HIS A 121 17.18 6.47 24.25
CA HIS A 121 17.12 5.32 25.14
C HIS A 121 18.45 4.54 25.10
N PRO A 122 18.99 4.05 26.24
CA PRO A 122 20.28 3.34 26.27
C PRO A 122 20.40 2.16 25.30
N LEU A 123 19.31 1.40 25.07
CA LEU A 123 19.27 0.28 24.13
C LEU A 123 19.25 0.71 22.65
N SER A 124 18.96 1.98 22.36
CA SER A 124 18.98 2.52 21.01
C SER A 124 20.36 2.85 20.49
N LYS A 125 21.36 2.85 21.39
CA LYS A 125 22.74 3.23 21.06
C LYS A 125 23.33 2.35 19.96
N GLY A 126 23.67 2.97 18.85
CA GLY A 126 24.27 2.31 17.69
C GLY A 126 23.27 1.75 16.67
N GLU A 127 21.95 1.83 16.94
CA GLU A 127 20.91 1.37 16.02
C GLU A 127 20.05 2.51 15.42
N VAL A 128 20.13 3.71 15.98
CA VAL A 128 19.36 4.87 15.52
C VAL A 128 19.68 5.19 14.06
N GLY A 129 18.65 5.20 13.22
CA GLY A 129 18.76 5.59 11.81
C GLY A 129 19.43 4.58 10.89
N LYS A 130 19.81 3.39 11.34
CA LYS A 130 20.56 2.40 10.53
C LYS A 130 19.69 1.67 9.50
N CYS A 131 18.67 0.96 9.94
CA CYS A 131 17.82 0.14 9.05
C CYS A 131 16.55 0.87 8.59
N GLY A 132 16.38 2.12 9.02
CA GLY A 132 15.22 2.94 8.71
C GLY A 132 15.33 4.32 9.33
N VAL A 133 14.28 5.11 9.23
CA VAL A 133 14.20 6.44 9.84
C VAL A 133 13.84 6.34 11.32
N ALA A 134 14.54 7.14 12.14
CA ALA A 134 14.22 7.32 13.55
C ALA A 134 13.01 8.26 13.70
N VAL A 135 11.97 7.80 14.41
CA VAL A 135 10.76 8.57 14.73
C VAL A 135 10.42 8.33 16.20
N SER A 136 10.84 9.24 17.06
CA SER A 136 10.57 9.16 18.50
C SER A 136 9.41 10.03 18.95
N SER A 137 9.00 11.00 18.12
CA SER A 137 8.00 12.00 18.49
C SER A 137 7.13 12.45 17.34
N LEU A 138 6.05 13.18 17.67
CA LEU A 138 5.23 13.86 16.67
C LEU A 138 6.04 14.87 15.86
N ALA A 139 7.05 15.52 16.44
CA ALA A 139 7.91 16.47 15.73
C ALA A 139 8.69 15.79 14.61
N ASP A 140 9.24 14.59 14.85
CA ASP A 140 9.93 13.81 13.82
C ASP A 140 8.97 13.41 12.70
N MET A 141 7.72 13.02 13.04
CA MET A 141 6.70 12.70 12.06
C MET A 141 6.30 13.93 11.23
N GLU A 142 6.23 15.11 11.84
CA GLU A 142 5.97 16.37 11.14
C GLU A 142 7.07 16.68 10.11
N ILE A 143 8.32 16.53 10.51
CA ILE A 143 9.49 16.73 9.65
C ILE A 143 9.50 15.68 8.52
N LEU A 144 9.25 14.41 8.84
CA LEU A 144 9.25 13.31 7.87
C LEU A 144 8.30 13.57 6.69
N PHE A 145 7.14 14.17 6.94
CA PHE A 145 6.14 14.49 5.92
C PHE A 145 6.05 15.97 5.55
N GLU A 146 7.09 16.76 5.90
CA GLU A 146 7.10 18.19 5.57
C GLU A 146 7.12 18.42 4.05
N GLY A 147 6.18 19.27 3.57
CA GLY A 147 6.04 19.62 2.15
C GLY A 147 5.53 18.48 1.25
N ILE A 148 4.97 17.41 1.82
CA ILE A 148 4.34 16.31 1.07
C ILE A 148 2.82 16.40 1.25
N ASN A 149 2.07 16.37 0.15
CA ASN A 149 0.62 16.33 0.18
C ASN A 149 0.13 14.90 0.45
N LEU A 150 -0.36 14.66 1.67
CA LEU A 150 -0.79 13.33 2.13
C LEU A 150 -2.11 12.86 1.47
N GLU A 151 -2.90 13.76 0.87
CA GLU A 151 -4.11 13.38 0.12
C GLU A 151 -3.79 12.87 -1.30
N GLU A 152 -2.62 13.22 -1.85
CA GLU A 152 -2.21 12.83 -3.21
C GLU A 152 -1.36 11.56 -3.25
N VAL A 153 -0.73 11.18 -2.13
CA VAL A 153 0.12 10.00 -2.05
C VAL A 153 -0.46 8.99 -1.07
N THR A 154 -0.31 7.70 -1.38
CA THR A 154 -0.61 6.65 -0.40
C THR A 154 0.66 6.29 0.36
N THR A 155 0.56 6.11 1.68
CA THR A 155 1.71 5.80 2.52
C THR A 155 1.58 4.43 3.15
N SER A 156 2.53 3.53 2.89
CA SER A 156 2.66 2.26 3.60
C SER A 156 3.70 2.39 4.72
N MET A 157 3.43 1.75 5.84
CA MET A 157 4.30 1.73 7.00
C MET A 157 4.50 0.29 7.46
N THR A 158 5.75 -0.19 7.42
CA THR A 158 6.10 -1.52 7.94
C THR A 158 6.33 -1.43 9.44
N ILE A 159 5.26 -1.26 10.18
CA ILE A 159 5.24 -1.07 11.62
C ILE A 159 4.20 -1.98 12.26
N ASN A 160 4.54 -2.64 13.35
CA ASN A 160 3.72 -3.66 14.00
C ASN A 160 3.37 -3.31 15.44
N SER A 161 4.24 -3.58 16.38
CA SER A 161 3.93 -3.39 17.79
C SER A 161 3.55 -1.95 18.15
N PRO A 162 4.28 -0.89 17.71
CA PRO A 162 3.90 0.50 17.93
C PRO A 162 3.02 1.08 16.81
N ALA A 163 2.38 0.25 15.98
CA ALA A 163 1.66 0.69 14.78
C ALA A 163 0.58 1.75 15.06
N ASN A 164 -0.18 1.59 16.13
CA ASN A 164 -1.23 2.57 16.50
C ASN A 164 -0.65 3.91 16.94
N ALA A 165 0.45 3.94 17.67
CA ALA A 165 1.11 5.20 18.05
C ALA A 165 1.67 5.93 16.83
N ILE A 166 2.38 5.22 15.96
CA ILE A 166 2.94 5.76 14.70
C ILE A 166 1.82 6.25 13.78
N TRP A 167 0.76 5.46 13.62
CA TRP A 167 -0.39 5.87 12.80
C TRP A 167 -1.13 7.07 13.39
N ALA A 168 -1.29 7.12 14.71
CA ALA A 168 -1.88 8.28 15.38
C ALA A 168 -1.05 9.55 15.16
N MET A 169 0.29 9.48 15.21
CA MET A 169 1.17 10.60 14.87
C MET A 169 1.00 11.05 13.41
N TYR A 170 0.92 10.11 12.47
CA TYR A 170 0.66 10.43 11.06
C TYR A 170 -0.69 11.16 10.87
N LEU A 171 -1.75 10.68 11.53
CA LEU A 171 -3.06 11.32 11.48
C LEU A 171 -3.08 12.70 12.17
N ALA A 172 -2.30 12.86 13.24
CA ALA A 172 -2.13 14.15 13.91
C ALA A 172 -1.42 15.15 12.99
N VAL A 173 -0.37 14.74 12.26
CA VAL A 173 0.29 15.57 11.24
C VAL A 173 -0.71 15.97 10.15
N ALA A 174 -1.47 15.02 9.63
CA ALA A 174 -2.49 15.30 8.63
C ALA A 174 -3.53 16.33 9.11
N LYS A 175 -4.00 16.17 10.35
CA LYS A 175 -4.95 17.12 10.99
C LYS A 175 -4.34 18.51 11.16
N LYS A 176 -3.11 18.60 11.65
CA LYS A 176 -2.40 19.90 11.82
C LYS A 176 -2.22 20.64 10.49
N LYS A 177 -2.01 19.90 9.40
CA LYS A 177 -1.88 20.45 8.04
C LYS A 177 -3.23 20.69 7.33
N GLY A 178 -4.36 20.37 7.97
CA GLY A 178 -5.70 20.61 7.43
C GLY A 178 -6.17 19.57 6.40
N TYR A 179 -5.52 18.41 6.32
CA TYR A 179 -5.93 17.31 5.45
C TYR A 179 -7.16 16.58 6.00
N ASP A 180 -8.04 16.17 5.09
CA ASP A 180 -9.22 15.36 5.40
C ASP A 180 -8.83 13.88 5.56
N TRP A 181 -8.98 13.33 6.75
CA TRP A 181 -8.70 11.92 7.02
C TRP A 181 -9.42 10.96 6.09
N LYS A 182 -10.62 11.32 5.61
CA LYS A 182 -11.40 10.49 4.67
C LYS A 182 -10.74 10.35 3.29
N LYS A 183 -9.81 11.24 2.96
CA LYS A 183 -9.06 11.19 1.70
C LYS A 183 -7.73 10.46 1.82
N LEU A 184 -7.20 10.32 3.04
CA LEU A 184 -5.93 9.64 3.27
C LEU A 184 -6.00 8.16 2.91
N GLY A 185 -5.03 7.70 2.15
CA GLY A 185 -4.88 6.30 1.79
C GLY A 185 -3.50 5.78 2.20
N GLY A 186 -3.47 4.54 2.66
CA GLY A 186 -2.21 3.93 3.09
C GLY A 186 -2.42 2.56 3.70
N THR A 187 -1.38 2.06 4.34
CA THR A 187 -1.39 0.76 5.02
C THR A 187 -0.46 0.82 6.22
N ILE A 188 -0.90 0.35 7.37
CA ILE A 188 -0.04 -0.07 8.46
C ILE A 188 0.06 -1.59 8.44
N GLN A 189 1.25 -2.15 8.69
CA GLN A 189 1.40 -3.61 8.69
C GLN A 189 0.59 -4.22 9.84
N ASN A 190 0.81 -3.77 11.08
CA ASN A 190 -0.05 -4.04 12.24
C ASN A 190 -0.33 -5.55 12.45
N ASP A 191 0.61 -6.40 12.02
CA ASP A 191 0.55 -7.85 12.12
C ASP A 191 1.40 -8.32 13.29
N ILE A 192 0.80 -8.33 14.47
CA ILE A 192 1.50 -8.68 15.70
C ILE A 192 1.78 -10.17 15.83
N LEU A 193 0.98 -11.03 15.21
CA LEU A 193 1.14 -12.49 15.36
C LEU A 193 2.47 -12.97 14.80
N LYS A 194 2.90 -12.46 13.64
CA LYS A 194 4.21 -12.81 13.06
C LYS A 194 5.39 -12.35 13.92
N GLU A 195 5.21 -11.30 14.72
CA GLU A 195 6.25 -10.84 15.65
C GLU A 195 6.56 -11.90 16.71
N PHE A 196 5.53 -12.55 17.24
CA PHE A 196 5.72 -13.65 18.19
C PHE A 196 6.24 -14.93 17.53
N ILE A 197 5.92 -15.15 16.26
CA ILE A 197 6.32 -16.36 15.53
C ILE A 197 7.75 -16.24 15.00
N ALA A 198 8.07 -15.14 14.29
CA ALA A 198 9.27 -15.05 13.45
C ALA A 198 10.14 -13.81 13.70
N GLN A 199 9.59 -12.58 13.65
CA GLN A 199 10.38 -11.35 13.60
C GLN A 199 10.91 -10.90 14.96
N LYS A 200 10.16 -11.14 16.04
CA LYS A 200 10.56 -10.87 17.45
C LYS A 200 10.55 -9.38 17.87
N GLU A 201 9.97 -8.49 17.12
CA GLU A 201 9.86 -7.05 17.43
C GLU A 201 8.53 -6.74 18.14
N PHE A 202 8.32 -7.32 19.32
CA PHE A 202 7.13 -7.10 20.14
C PHE A 202 7.43 -6.28 21.39
N ILE A 203 6.46 -5.45 21.80
CA ILE A 203 6.56 -4.56 22.98
C ILE A 203 5.67 -5.08 24.11
N PHE A 204 4.45 -5.48 23.77
CA PHE A 204 3.43 -5.93 24.72
C PHE A 204 3.24 -7.44 24.66
N PRO A 205 2.67 -8.07 25.71
CA PRO A 205 2.21 -9.46 25.65
C PRO A 205 1.18 -9.68 24.54
N PRO A 206 0.91 -10.95 24.12
CA PRO A 206 0.04 -11.25 22.98
C PRO A 206 -1.36 -10.63 23.08
N GLU A 207 -2.03 -10.78 24.21
CA GLU A 207 -3.43 -10.33 24.38
C GLU A 207 -3.58 -8.79 24.26
N PRO A 208 -2.82 -7.95 24.97
CA PRO A 208 -2.83 -6.51 24.74
C PRO A 208 -2.45 -6.10 23.33
N SER A 209 -1.49 -6.80 22.71
CA SER A 209 -1.07 -6.54 21.32
C SER A 209 -2.22 -6.76 20.33
N VAL A 210 -2.94 -7.87 20.46
CA VAL A 210 -4.13 -8.16 19.63
C VAL A 210 -5.24 -7.14 19.88
N LYS A 211 -5.43 -6.71 21.14
CA LYS A 211 -6.40 -5.66 21.47
C LYS A 211 -6.10 -4.36 20.71
N LEU A 212 -4.85 -3.94 20.66
CA LEU A 212 -4.43 -2.74 19.91
C LEU A 212 -4.71 -2.86 18.40
N VAL A 213 -4.52 -4.05 17.83
CA VAL A 213 -4.90 -4.32 16.42
C VAL A 213 -6.41 -4.18 16.24
N ILE A 214 -7.21 -4.80 17.12
CA ILE A 214 -8.68 -4.72 17.07
C ILE A 214 -9.14 -3.26 17.13
N ASP A 215 -8.57 -2.45 18.02
CA ASP A 215 -8.93 -1.04 18.16
C ASP A 215 -8.75 -0.26 16.84
N THR A 216 -7.72 -0.58 16.04
CA THR A 216 -7.55 0.03 14.70
C THR A 216 -8.66 -0.38 13.73
N PHE A 217 -9.15 -1.63 13.81
CA PHE A 217 -10.28 -2.10 12.99
C PHE A 217 -11.63 -1.51 13.42
N GLU A 218 -11.80 -1.21 14.69
CA GLU A 218 -13.05 -0.61 15.19
C GLU A 218 -13.14 0.88 14.87
N TRP A 219 -12.03 1.60 15.01
CA TRP A 219 -11.98 3.05 14.84
C TRP A 219 -11.72 3.46 13.39
N GLY A 220 -10.83 2.75 12.72
CA GLY A 220 -10.27 3.14 11.43
C GLY A 220 -11.29 3.27 10.31
N PRO A 221 -12.15 2.28 10.01
CA PRO A 221 -13.12 2.36 8.91
C PRO A 221 -14.08 3.54 9.02
N LYS A 222 -14.38 3.98 10.23
CA LYS A 222 -15.29 5.11 10.50
C LYS A 222 -14.63 6.47 10.20
N ASN A 223 -13.31 6.57 10.40
CA ASN A 223 -12.59 7.83 10.38
C ASN A 223 -11.65 7.98 9.17
N VAL A 224 -11.02 6.87 8.73
CA VAL A 224 -10.04 6.84 7.63
C VAL A 224 -10.39 5.70 6.66
N PRO A 225 -11.53 5.77 5.94
CA PRO A 225 -12.11 4.63 5.21
C PRO A 225 -11.28 4.09 4.04
N LYS A 226 -10.26 4.83 3.59
CA LYS A 226 -9.36 4.41 2.50
C LYS A 226 -8.05 3.78 3.00
N TRP A 227 -7.92 3.55 4.30
CA TRP A 227 -6.74 2.97 4.91
C TRP A 227 -6.85 1.45 5.02
N ASN A 228 -5.76 0.73 4.79
CA ASN A 228 -5.65 -0.69 5.10
C ASN A 228 -5.05 -0.85 6.51
N PHE A 229 -5.81 -1.45 7.40
CA PHE A 229 -5.48 -1.51 8.83
C PHE A 229 -4.61 -2.70 9.20
N ILE A 230 -4.36 -3.61 8.26
CA ILE A 230 -3.44 -4.73 8.42
C ILE A 230 -2.83 -5.11 7.07
N SER A 231 -1.60 -5.60 7.12
CA SER A 231 -0.93 -6.27 6.00
C SER A 231 -0.23 -7.51 6.55
N VAL A 232 -0.89 -8.66 6.45
CA VAL A 232 -0.31 -9.94 6.85
C VAL A 232 0.82 -10.29 5.91
N SER A 233 2.03 -10.50 6.46
CA SER A 233 3.23 -10.73 5.68
C SER A 233 3.84 -12.10 5.98
N GLY A 234 3.94 -12.96 4.97
CA GLY A 234 4.67 -14.22 5.04
C GLY A 234 6.19 -14.07 4.96
N TYR A 235 6.69 -12.90 4.52
CA TYR A 235 8.12 -12.64 4.33
C TYR A 235 8.98 -13.03 5.54
N HIS A 236 8.58 -12.66 6.74
CA HIS A 236 9.34 -12.90 7.97
C HIS A 236 9.42 -14.39 8.32
N ILE A 237 8.36 -15.14 8.03
CA ILE A 237 8.31 -16.59 8.21
C ILE A 237 9.25 -17.27 7.20
N ARG A 238 9.27 -16.78 5.96
CA ARG A 238 10.17 -17.25 4.91
C ARG A 238 11.63 -17.01 5.26
N GLU A 239 11.98 -15.80 5.70
CA GLU A 239 13.33 -15.42 6.12
C GLU A 239 13.78 -16.19 7.38
N ALA A 240 12.84 -16.57 8.24
CA ALA A 240 13.14 -17.45 9.39
C ALA A 240 13.45 -18.92 8.99
N GLY A 241 13.37 -19.25 7.68
CA GLY A 241 13.79 -20.54 7.13
C GLY A 241 12.65 -21.48 6.72
N SER A 242 11.39 -21.00 6.65
CA SER A 242 10.29 -21.85 6.19
C SER A 242 10.36 -22.11 4.67
N THR A 243 9.77 -23.23 4.26
CA THR A 243 9.47 -23.47 2.84
C THR A 243 8.31 -22.60 2.37
N ALA A 244 8.12 -22.46 1.05
CA ALA A 244 7.00 -21.70 0.50
C ALA A 244 5.63 -22.28 0.93
N ALA A 245 5.52 -23.60 1.06
CA ALA A 245 4.30 -24.24 1.56
C ALA A 245 4.01 -23.90 3.02
N GLN A 246 5.05 -23.88 3.87
CA GLN A 246 4.91 -23.49 5.29
C GLN A 246 4.59 -22.01 5.47
N GLU A 247 5.13 -21.14 4.61
CA GLU A 247 4.81 -19.71 4.61
C GLU A 247 3.34 -19.46 4.26
N LEU A 248 2.79 -20.24 3.33
CA LEU A 248 1.41 -20.09 2.87
C LEU A 248 0.37 -20.72 3.82
N ALA A 249 0.79 -21.66 4.65
CA ALA A 249 -0.08 -22.34 5.63
C ALA A 249 -0.31 -21.51 6.89
#